data_2cbfe141539a43b123560242c031caa9
#
_entry.id   2cbfe141539a43b123560242c031caa9
#
_cell.length_a   1.000
_cell.length_b   1.000
_cell.length_c   1.000
_cell.angle_alpha   90.00
_cell.angle_beta   90.00
_cell.angle_gamma   90.00
#
_symmetry.space_group_name_H-M   'P 1'
#
loop_
_entity.id
_entity.type
_entity.pdbx_description
1 polymer ?
#
loop_
_entity_poly.entity_id
_entity_poly.type
_entity_poly.pdbx_seq_one_letter_code
_entity_poly.pdbx_strand_id
1 'polypeptide(L)'
;MSLELLSNELLLDIFEYIHSVELIRSFYSLNKHFNNLILIHIETFGLDFRSTSKQDFDIVSQLYLQSIKHRINSLRLSTDDDETPEQIHLFHSYGWNFNKFPYLRSLSLHRIRFDKTTNNTLSKCFHLTNLTLTKCCFPYTQADIRHFMNDIWNLPKLKYFYLDTYTKYDVSFPALTNSSSSIEHLSISGFCNLDRLLVRLYHNTPYLRYLTVNLDCIKKKLQVSIRSINELNLSFSHDRKNIIENFLQHVPNLHRLKIEIDSIEIDGYVWEKIIRNYLPKLEKFQLKMKITVENQNNNQSLLNSFRTRFWLEEHQWFVEYHFNTNDCNRFAYIYTLPYSFTDFNIFLPNRFESTCSNDKHYCPYDINFHNINHLSIKLPACLHILLLIERCHRLTSLEISRSENMSNEDTQLEIQTLLDRTHYLHSFKFNSYSKFDYFYENEPSMNEKVIPIVMRSPPIRRVNLLGCDTWFTGEQLIQLSRSPLVTHCQTLLIKVKKRKTIRTIINIMPNLRALVVRCQQDHFKFYYSSTQDSLLHWLKGNLSSMCFIKRNLRFIHQIQIWIHR
;
A
#
# COMPACT_ATOMS: atom_id res chain seq x y z
N MET A 1 22.37 -26.49 22.36
CA MET A 1 21.70 -27.35 21.35
C MET A 1 22.03 -26.76 19.99
N SER A 2 22.61 -27.54 19.07
CA SER A 2 22.94 -27.05 17.73
C SER A 2 21.67 -27.02 16.89
N LEU A 3 21.46 -25.96 16.06
CA LEU A 3 20.34 -25.88 15.10
C LEU A 3 20.34 -27.07 14.12
N GLU A 4 21.51 -27.64 13.84
CA GLU A 4 21.67 -28.80 12.94
C GLU A 4 21.02 -30.10 13.45
N LEU A 5 20.63 -30.14 14.72
CA LEU A 5 19.91 -31.28 15.31
C LEU A 5 18.39 -31.24 15.09
N LEU A 6 17.87 -30.13 14.58
CA LEU A 6 16.47 -30.02 14.22
C LEU A 6 16.18 -30.71 12.90
N SER A 7 14.97 -31.24 12.75
CA SER A 7 14.53 -31.82 11.47
C SER A 7 14.44 -30.75 10.37
N ASN A 8 14.52 -31.16 9.11
CA ASN A 8 14.44 -30.27 7.97
C ASN A 8 13.14 -29.48 7.95
N GLU A 9 12.03 -30.10 8.32
CA GLU A 9 10.71 -29.50 8.38
C GLU A 9 10.70 -28.34 9.38
N LEU A 10 11.20 -28.58 10.59
CA LEU A 10 11.29 -27.54 11.64
C LEU A 10 12.22 -26.39 11.23
N LEU A 11 13.32 -26.69 10.55
CA LEU A 11 14.21 -25.65 10.05
C LEU A 11 13.55 -24.82 8.96
N LEU A 12 12.81 -25.44 8.03
CA LEU A 12 12.05 -24.72 7.00
C LEU A 12 10.93 -23.89 7.61
N ASP A 13 10.21 -24.40 8.61
CA ASP A 13 9.21 -23.64 9.36
C ASP A 13 9.81 -22.39 10.03
N ILE A 14 11.00 -22.53 10.64
CA ILE A 14 11.72 -21.40 11.23
C ILE A 14 12.13 -20.40 10.13
N PHE A 15 12.58 -20.88 8.97
CA PHE A 15 13.03 -20.05 7.86
C PHE A 15 11.89 -19.21 7.26
N GLU A 16 10.63 -19.65 7.36
CA GLU A 16 9.47 -18.85 6.92
C GLU A 16 9.34 -17.52 7.67
N TYR A 17 9.80 -17.45 8.91
CA TYR A 17 9.77 -16.23 9.72
C TYR A 17 10.98 -15.31 9.50
N ILE A 18 11.98 -15.76 8.75
CA ILE A 18 13.21 -15.01 8.49
C ILE A 18 13.18 -14.49 7.04
N HIS A 19 13.54 -13.23 6.86
CA HIS A 19 13.60 -12.63 5.53
C HIS A 19 14.64 -13.35 4.65
N SER A 20 14.30 -13.64 3.39
CA SER A 20 15.14 -14.47 2.50
C SER A 20 16.59 -13.97 2.34
N VAL A 21 16.79 -12.64 2.31
CA VAL A 21 18.13 -12.02 2.26
C VAL A 21 18.89 -12.25 3.57
N GLU A 22 18.23 -12.14 4.70
CA GLU A 22 18.84 -12.40 6.02
C GLU A 22 19.21 -13.89 6.17
N LEU A 23 18.39 -14.81 5.65
CA LEU A 23 18.70 -16.24 5.59
C LEU A 23 19.97 -16.52 4.80
N ILE A 24 20.08 -15.95 3.59
CA ILE A 24 21.27 -16.11 2.75
C ILE A 24 22.50 -15.58 3.48
N ARG A 25 22.40 -14.39 4.05
CA ARG A 25 23.52 -13.77 4.75
C ARG A 25 23.99 -14.56 5.96
N SER A 26 23.04 -15.13 6.75
CA SER A 26 23.34 -15.73 8.04
C SER A 26 23.74 -17.21 7.93
N PHE A 27 23.19 -17.95 6.97
CA PHE A 27 23.30 -19.39 6.92
C PHE A 27 23.89 -19.93 5.61
N TYR A 28 23.85 -19.17 4.51
CA TYR A 28 24.43 -19.64 3.24
C TYR A 28 25.95 -19.70 3.36
N SER A 29 26.55 -20.77 2.86
CA SER A 29 27.97 -21.09 2.97
C SER A 29 28.44 -21.59 4.36
N LEU A 30 27.57 -21.79 5.34
CA LEU A 30 27.95 -22.44 6.59
C LEU A 30 28.26 -23.92 6.35
N ASN A 31 27.36 -24.63 5.70
CA ASN A 31 27.55 -26.02 5.30
C ASN A 31 26.59 -26.39 4.16
N LYS A 32 26.78 -27.58 3.58
CA LYS A 32 25.97 -28.07 2.45
C LYS A 32 24.51 -28.30 2.82
N HIS A 33 24.25 -28.68 4.08
CA HIS A 33 22.89 -28.92 4.57
C HIS A 33 22.06 -27.64 4.59
N PHE A 34 22.53 -26.58 5.24
CA PHE A 34 21.87 -25.29 5.25
C PHE A 34 21.74 -24.68 3.84
N ASN A 35 22.77 -24.82 3.00
CA ASN A 35 22.66 -24.35 1.63
C ASN A 35 21.48 -24.98 0.88
N ASN A 36 21.27 -26.29 1.03
CA ASN A 36 20.16 -26.99 0.38
C ASN A 36 18.80 -26.50 0.91
N LEU A 37 18.64 -26.33 2.23
CA LEU A 37 17.40 -25.85 2.84
C LEU A 37 17.09 -24.41 2.41
N ILE A 38 18.10 -23.53 2.35
CA ILE A 38 17.93 -22.14 1.87
C ILE A 38 17.52 -22.13 0.40
N LEU A 39 18.10 -22.99 -0.45
CA LEU A 39 17.71 -23.09 -1.85
C LEU A 39 16.25 -23.56 -2.01
N ILE A 40 15.80 -24.52 -1.20
CA ILE A 40 14.40 -24.96 -1.16
C ILE A 40 13.50 -23.78 -0.73
N HIS A 41 13.89 -23.05 0.33
CA HIS A 41 13.15 -21.88 0.78
C HIS A 41 13.04 -20.80 -0.32
N ILE A 42 14.14 -20.49 -1.03
CA ILE A 42 14.14 -19.51 -2.14
C ILE A 42 13.27 -20.00 -3.31
N GLU A 43 13.26 -21.29 -3.63
CA GLU A 43 12.37 -21.84 -4.65
C GLU A 43 10.89 -21.70 -4.27
N THR A 44 10.58 -21.85 -2.98
CA THR A 44 9.20 -21.80 -2.47
C THR A 44 8.69 -20.36 -2.34
N PHE A 45 9.44 -19.50 -1.66
CA PHE A 45 9.00 -18.15 -1.27
C PHE A 45 9.59 -17.03 -2.14
N GLY A 46 10.63 -17.33 -2.92
CA GLY A 46 11.34 -16.36 -3.75
C GLY A 46 12.38 -15.54 -2.99
N LEU A 47 12.99 -14.62 -3.72
CA LEU A 47 13.96 -13.66 -3.19
C LEU A 47 13.33 -12.28 -3.12
N ASP A 48 13.21 -11.74 -1.92
CA ASP A 48 12.65 -10.41 -1.66
C ASP A 48 13.75 -9.46 -1.17
N PHE A 49 14.06 -8.45 -1.96
CA PHE A 49 15.02 -7.42 -1.59
C PHE A 49 14.38 -6.17 -0.98
N ARG A 50 13.06 -6.09 -0.91
CA ARG A 50 12.40 -4.95 -0.28
C ARG A 50 12.71 -4.92 1.21
N SER A 51 12.77 -3.74 1.80
CA SER A 51 13.09 -3.54 3.23
C SER A 51 14.43 -4.15 3.69
N THR A 52 15.34 -4.40 2.75
CA THR A 52 16.68 -4.95 3.02
C THR A 52 17.66 -3.81 3.34
N SER A 53 18.63 -4.04 4.23
CA SER A 53 19.72 -3.07 4.42
C SER A 53 20.57 -2.96 3.15
N LYS A 54 21.24 -1.79 2.97
CA LYS A 54 22.13 -1.63 1.80
C LYS A 54 23.25 -2.66 1.81
N GLN A 55 23.83 -2.92 2.98
CA GLN A 55 24.90 -3.91 3.14
C GLN A 55 24.46 -5.32 2.71
N ASP A 56 23.30 -5.76 3.19
CA ASP A 56 22.79 -7.09 2.86
C ASP A 56 22.45 -7.21 1.38
N PHE A 57 21.87 -6.14 0.80
CA PHE A 57 21.62 -6.08 -0.63
C PHE A 57 22.91 -6.21 -1.45
N ASP A 58 23.95 -5.45 -1.07
CA ASP A 58 25.24 -5.48 -1.76
C ASP A 58 25.89 -6.87 -1.65
N ILE A 59 25.95 -7.44 -0.45
CA ILE A 59 26.53 -8.77 -0.18
C ILE A 59 25.82 -9.82 -1.02
N VAL A 60 24.49 -9.90 -0.92
CA VAL A 60 23.74 -10.94 -1.65
C VAL A 60 23.83 -10.74 -3.15
N SER A 61 23.71 -9.51 -3.62
CA SER A 61 23.74 -9.23 -5.07
C SER A 61 25.11 -9.48 -5.71
N GLN A 62 26.20 -9.21 -5.00
CA GLN A 62 27.55 -9.33 -5.55
C GLN A 62 28.19 -10.70 -5.31
N LEU A 63 27.95 -11.32 -4.12
CA LEU A 63 28.65 -12.56 -3.76
C LEU A 63 27.79 -13.82 -4.00
N TYR A 64 26.49 -13.77 -3.67
CA TYR A 64 25.69 -15.01 -3.63
C TYR A 64 24.74 -15.18 -4.82
N LEU A 65 24.27 -14.09 -5.43
CA LEU A 65 23.22 -14.15 -6.43
C LEU A 65 23.61 -15.01 -7.66
N GLN A 66 24.88 -15.02 -8.03
CA GLN A 66 25.38 -15.82 -9.16
C GLN A 66 25.20 -17.33 -8.94
N SER A 67 25.41 -17.81 -7.70
CA SER A 67 25.28 -19.21 -7.36
C SER A 67 23.82 -19.68 -7.20
N ILE A 68 22.91 -18.77 -6.79
CA ILE A 68 21.52 -19.10 -6.50
C ILE A 68 20.53 -18.74 -7.62
N LYS A 69 20.95 -18.00 -8.66
CA LYS A 69 20.06 -17.47 -9.73
C LYS A 69 19.21 -18.54 -10.42
N HIS A 70 19.67 -19.79 -10.48
CA HIS A 70 18.96 -20.91 -11.09
C HIS A 70 17.84 -21.49 -10.20
N ARG A 71 17.73 -21.01 -8.94
CA ARG A 71 16.70 -21.42 -7.99
C ARG A 71 15.64 -20.33 -7.76
N ILE A 72 15.87 -19.13 -8.33
CA ILE A 72 14.98 -17.98 -8.15
C ILE A 72 13.85 -18.05 -9.17
N ASN A 73 12.66 -18.39 -8.70
CA ASN A 73 11.42 -18.36 -9.47
C ASN A 73 10.55 -17.12 -9.18
N SER A 74 10.80 -16.45 -8.04
CA SER A 74 10.13 -15.19 -7.67
C SER A 74 11.16 -14.16 -7.18
N LEU A 75 11.08 -12.94 -7.72
CA LEU A 75 11.98 -11.84 -7.38
C LEU A 75 11.18 -10.58 -7.07
N ARG A 76 11.49 -9.93 -5.94
CA ARG A 76 10.87 -8.67 -5.53
C ARG A 76 11.92 -7.60 -5.28
N LEU A 77 11.75 -6.45 -5.95
CA LEU A 77 12.65 -5.29 -5.86
C LEU A 77 11.84 -4.00 -5.68
N SER A 78 12.47 -3.00 -5.09
CA SER A 78 11.89 -1.68 -4.92
C SER A 78 12.85 -0.58 -5.39
N THR A 79 12.29 0.51 -5.88
CA THR A 79 13.04 1.73 -6.20
C THR A 79 12.27 2.93 -5.69
N ASP A 80 12.96 3.96 -5.23
CA ASP A 80 12.35 5.20 -4.74
C ASP A 80 11.34 5.01 -3.58
N ASP A 81 11.40 3.90 -2.85
CA ASP A 81 10.71 3.78 -1.58
C ASP A 81 11.52 4.40 -0.43
N ASP A 82 10.90 4.49 0.72
CA ASP A 82 11.54 5.13 1.87
C ASP A 82 12.59 4.21 2.53
N GLU A 83 12.64 2.94 2.16
CA GLU A 83 13.46 1.90 2.80
C GLU A 83 14.67 1.50 1.97
N THR A 84 14.50 1.41 0.65
CA THR A 84 15.53 0.90 -0.29
C THR A 84 15.63 1.78 -1.54
N PRO A 85 16.05 3.04 -1.41
CA PRO A 85 16.09 3.96 -2.55
C PRO A 85 17.06 3.50 -3.64
N GLU A 86 16.66 3.59 -4.90
CA GLU A 86 17.46 3.25 -6.10
C GLU A 86 17.91 1.78 -6.22
N GLN A 87 17.28 0.87 -5.54
CA GLN A 87 17.67 -0.55 -5.50
C GLN A 87 17.79 -1.17 -6.88
N ILE A 88 16.84 -0.90 -7.80
CA ILE A 88 16.84 -1.48 -9.14
C ILE A 88 18.01 -0.92 -9.99
N HIS A 89 18.33 0.36 -9.84
CA HIS A 89 19.51 0.92 -10.52
C HIS A 89 20.80 0.29 -10.04
N LEU A 90 20.94 0.08 -8.73
CA LEU A 90 22.08 -0.62 -8.15
C LEU A 90 22.15 -2.08 -8.65
N PHE A 91 20.99 -2.76 -8.70
CA PHE A 91 20.90 -4.12 -9.22
C PHE A 91 21.43 -4.22 -10.68
N HIS A 92 21.03 -3.29 -11.53
CA HIS A 92 21.56 -3.21 -12.90
C HIS A 92 23.05 -2.82 -12.95
N SER A 93 23.52 -1.94 -12.07
CA SER A 93 24.93 -1.55 -12.01
C SER A 93 25.86 -2.69 -11.61
N TYR A 94 25.35 -3.67 -10.83
CA TYR A 94 26.06 -4.92 -10.51
C TYR A 94 25.99 -5.95 -11.66
N GLY A 95 25.46 -5.55 -12.82
CA GLY A 95 25.37 -6.37 -14.00
C GLY A 95 24.18 -7.32 -14.01
N TRP A 96 23.23 -7.18 -13.08
CA TRP A 96 22.04 -8.02 -13.02
C TRP A 96 20.93 -7.48 -13.92
N ASN A 97 20.29 -8.39 -14.65
CA ASN A 97 19.09 -8.15 -15.47
C ASN A 97 18.09 -9.28 -15.21
N PHE A 98 16.80 -9.02 -15.39
CA PHE A 98 15.75 -10.01 -15.11
C PHE A 98 15.86 -11.26 -15.99
N ASN A 99 16.35 -11.14 -17.21
CA ASN A 99 16.57 -12.26 -18.14
C ASN A 99 17.72 -13.21 -17.74
N LYS A 100 18.55 -12.84 -16.74
CA LYS A 100 19.58 -13.73 -16.18
C LYS A 100 19.04 -14.79 -15.23
N PHE A 101 17.74 -14.75 -14.92
CA PHE A 101 17.06 -15.70 -14.06
C PHE A 101 16.21 -16.66 -14.89
N PRO A 102 16.73 -17.83 -15.28
CA PRO A 102 16.10 -18.69 -16.27
C PRO A 102 14.77 -19.30 -15.83
N TYR A 103 14.53 -19.40 -14.52
CA TYR A 103 13.31 -19.95 -13.94
C TYR A 103 12.38 -18.90 -13.36
N LEU A 104 12.61 -17.61 -13.61
CA LEU A 104 11.80 -16.52 -13.07
C LEU A 104 10.38 -16.57 -13.62
N ARG A 105 9.41 -16.83 -12.72
CA ARG A 105 7.98 -16.89 -13.03
C ARG A 105 7.20 -15.72 -12.44
N SER A 106 7.68 -15.17 -11.34
CA SER A 106 7.03 -14.05 -10.64
C SER A 106 8.02 -12.90 -10.46
N LEU A 107 7.64 -11.71 -10.93
CA LEU A 107 8.42 -10.49 -10.76
C LEU A 107 7.54 -9.39 -10.15
N SER A 108 7.98 -8.84 -9.02
CA SER A 108 7.31 -7.70 -8.38
C SER A 108 8.27 -6.53 -8.27
N LEU A 109 7.90 -5.40 -8.90
CA LEU A 109 8.67 -4.18 -8.90
C LEU A 109 7.83 -3.06 -8.25
N HIS A 110 8.36 -2.47 -7.19
CA HIS A 110 7.69 -1.42 -6.44
C HIS A 110 8.35 -0.07 -6.66
N ARG A 111 7.55 0.96 -6.96
CA ARG A 111 7.99 2.36 -7.19
C ARG A 111 9.10 2.51 -8.26
N ILE A 112 9.06 1.69 -9.28
CA ILE A 112 10.00 1.78 -10.37
C ILE A 112 9.72 3.00 -11.25
N ARG A 113 10.79 3.67 -11.65
CA ARG A 113 10.76 4.61 -12.76
C ARG A 113 11.25 3.88 -14.01
N PHE A 114 10.35 3.68 -14.96
CA PHE A 114 10.71 2.96 -16.17
C PHE A 114 11.75 3.71 -16.99
N ASP A 115 12.73 2.98 -17.48
CA ASP A 115 13.72 3.41 -18.46
C ASP A 115 13.82 2.39 -19.59
N LYS A 116 14.50 2.75 -20.68
CA LYS A 116 14.66 1.85 -21.84
C LYS A 116 15.32 0.52 -21.47
N THR A 117 16.23 0.54 -20.51
CA THR A 117 16.94 -0.67 -20.05
C THR A 117 16.00 -1.65 -19.38
N THR A 118 15.18 -1.15 -18.45
CA THR A 118 14.18 -1.98 -17.74
C THR A 118 13.14 -2.55 -18.70
N ASN A 119 12.65 -1.75 -19.66
CA ASN A 119 11.69 -2.22 -20.67
C ASN A 119 12.27 -3.36 -21.52
N ASN A 120 13.48 -3.20 -22.03
CA ASN A 120 14.15 -4.20 -22.85
C ASN A 120 14.46 -5.50 -22.09
N THR A 121 14.58 -5.45 -20.78
CA THR A 121 14.80 -6.65 -19.96
C THR A 121 13.51 -7.37 -19.63
N LEU A 122 12.42 -6.64 -19.39
CA LEU A 122 11.11 -7.24 -19.11
C LEU A 122 10.54 -7.98 -20.32
N SER A 123 10.65 -7.40 -21.52
CA SER A 123 10.15 -8.02 -22.76
C SER A 123 10.80 -9.37 -23.08
N LYS A 124 11.97 -9.65 -22.51
CA LYS A 124 12.71 -10.92 -22.69
C LYS A 124 12.41 -11.98 -21.61
N CYS A 125 11.52 -11.70 -20.67
CA CYS A 125 11.18 -12.61 -19.59
C CYS A 125 10.03 -13.56 -20.01
N PHE A 126 10.25 -14.42 -21.00
CA PHE A 126 9.21 -15.27 -21.62
C PHE A 126 8.60 -16.33 -20.68
N HIS A 127 9.21 -16.58 -19.53
CA HIS A 127 8.70 -17.54 -18.53
C HIS A 127 7.83 -16.90 -17.45
N LEU A 128 7.69 -15.57 -17.45
CA LEU A 128 6.86 -14.86 -16.48
C LEU A 128 5.40 -15.29 -16.57
N THR A 129 4.86 -15.69 -15.42
CA THR A 129 3.44 -15.94 -15.20
C THR A 129 2.77 -14.82 -14.42
N ASN A 130 3.54 -14.14 -13.56
CA ASN A 130 3.07 -13.10 -12.67
C ASN A 130 3.96 -11.86 -12.77
N LEU A 131 3.38 -10.72 -13.12
CA LEU A 131 4.05 -9.44 -13.15
C LEU A 131 3.27 -8.42 -12.32
N THR A 132 3.90 -7.91 -11.26
CA THR A 132 3.33 -6.90 -10.38
C THR A 132 4.17 -5.63 -10.43
N LEU A 133 3.58 -4.55 -10.89
CA LEU A 133 4.19 -3.23 -11.04
C LEU A 133 3.41 -2.24 -10.18
N THR A 134 3.92 -1.91 -8.99
CA THR A 134 3.20 -1.12 -7.99
C THR A 134 3.77 0.30 -7.88
N LYS A 135 2.91 1.31 -7.92
CA LYS A 135 3.28 2.74 -7.80
C LYS A 135 4.38 3.14 -8.78
N CYS A 136 4.32 2.61 -9.99
CA CYS A 136 5.30 2.85 -11.03
C CYS A 136 5.12 4.21 -11.68
N CYS A 137 6.20 4.78 -12.22
CA CYS A 137 6.19 6.05 -12.93
C CYS A 137 6.69 5.87 -14.35
N PHE A 138 5.89 6.33 -15.32
CA PHE A 138 6.30 6.43 -16.71
C PHE A 138 6.73 7.86 -17.01
N PRO A 139 8.04 8.13 -17.21
CA PRO A 139 8.52 9.48 -17.53
C PRO A 139 8.36 9.82 -19.02
N TYR A 140 7.78 8.91 -19.82
CA TYR A 140 7.85 8.92 -21.26
C TYR A 140 6.60 9.42 -21.96
N THR A 141 6.74 9.55 -23.28
CA THR A 141 5.65 9.88 -24.21
C THR A 141 4.60 8.77 -24.25
N GLN A 142 3.43 9.10 -24.77
CA GLN A 142 2.36 8.12 -25.01
C GLN A 142 2.82 6.94 -25.92
N ALA A 143 3.80 7.20 -26.81
CA ALA A 143 4.36 6.19 -27.69
C ALA A 143 5.20 5.16 -26.93
N ASP A 144 6.05 5.60 -25.99
CA ASP A 144 6.89 4.71 -25.19
C ASP A 144 6.04 3.79 -24.29
N ILE A 145 4.97 4.34 -23.70
CA ILE A 145 4.02 3.56 -22.91
C ILE A 145 3.33 2.50 -23.78
N ARG A 146 2.99 2.84 -25.03
CA ARG A 146 2.40 1.89 -25.97
C ARG A 146 3.35 0.72 -26.29
N HIS A 147 4.62 1.00 -26.55
CA HIS A 147 5.62 -0.05 -26.80
C HIS A 147 5.76 -0.95 -25.58
N PHE A 148 5.94 -0.37 -24.41
CA PHE A 148 6.02 -1.13 -23.16
C PHE A 148 4.80 -2.04 -22.95
N MET A 149 3.59 -1.49 -23.09
CA MET A 149 2.37 -2.26 -22.87
C MET A 149 2.20 -3.38 -23.91
N ASN A 150 2.57 -3.14 -25.18
CA ASN A 150 2.54 -4.20 -26.19
C ASN A 150 3.57 -5.30 -25.91
N ASP A 151 4.76 -4.95 -25.42
CA ASP A 151 5.79 -5.92 -25.04
C ASP A 151 5.32 -6.82 -23.90
N ILE A 152 4.71 -6.23 -22.86
CA ILE A 152 4.13 -7.00 -21.74
C ILE A 152 2.96 -7.87 -22.21
N TRP A 153 2.09 -7.32 -23.06
CA TRP A 153 0.93 -8.05 -23.59
C TRP A 153 1.30 -9.26 -24.43
N ASN A 154 2.49 -9.23 -25.02
CA ASN A 154 3.05 -10.32 -25.84
C ASN A 154 3.73 -11.42 -25.01
N LEU A 155 3.87 -11.28 -23.69
CA LEU A 155 4.48 -12.31 -22.87
C LEU A 155 3.64 -13.59 -22.90
N PRO A 156 4.17 -14.72 -23.39
CA PRO A 156 3.34 -15.87 -23.80
C PRO A 156 2.73 -16.65 -22.63
N LYS A 157 3.26 -16.49 -21.41
CA LYS A 157 2.82 -17.23 -20.22
C LYS A 157 2.26 -16.32 -19.13
N LEU A 158 2.12 -15.02 -19.37
CA LEU A 158 1.69 -14.05 -18.37
C LEU A 158 0.20 -14.22 -18.07
N LYS A 159 -0.11 -14.72 -16.86
CA LYS A 159 -1.48 -14.93 -16.37
C LYS A 159 -1.97 -13.83 -15.47
N TYR A 160 -1.09 -13.29 -14.61
CA TYR A 160 -1.40 -12.29 -13.60
C TYR A 160 -0.63 -11.01 -13.91
N PHE A 161 -1.34 -9.97 -14.29
CA PHE A 161 -0.75 -8.66 -14.54
C PHE A 161 -1.41 -7.60 -13.65
N TYR A 162 -0.60 -7.06 -12.73
CA TYR A 162 -0.98 -5.96 -11.87
C TYR A 162 -0.14 -4.74 -12.23
N LEU A 163 -0.79 -3.62 -12.58
CA LEU A 163 -0.17 -2.36 -12.91
C LEU A 163 -0.84 -1.22 -12.15
N ASP A 164 -0.11 -0.65 -11.19
CA ASP A 164 -0.47 0.58 -10.51
C ASP A 164 0.55 1.66 -10.89
N THR A 165 0.09 2.70 -11.58
CA THR A 165 0.94 3.75 -12.09
C THR A 165 0.63 5.08 -11.45
N TYR A 166 1.65 5.89 -11.32
CA TYR A 166 1.53 7.30 -11.02
C TYR A 166 2.00 8.09 -12.24
N THR A 167 1.07 8.72 -12.93
CA THR A 167 1.40 9.59 -14.06
C THR A 167 1.35 11.05 -13.61
N LYS A 168 2.41 11.82 -13.93
CA LYS A 168 2.44 13.26 -13.69
C LYS A 168 1.46 14.06 -14.57
N TYR A 169 1.02 13.45 -15.65
CA TYR A 169 0.17 14.03 -16.69
C TYR A 169 -1.03 13.12 -16.91
N ASP A 170 -2.09 13.67 -17.48
CA ASP A 170 -3.31 12.96 -17.89
C ASP A 170 -3.00 11.94 -19.01
N VAL A 171 -2.34 10.85 -18.66
CA VAL A 171 -1.97 9.79 -19.60
C VAL A 171 -3.13 8.81 -19.76
N SER A 172 -3.60 8.67 -20.98
CA SER A 172 -4.58 7.65 -21.34
C SER A 172 -3.93 6.28 -21.54
N PHE A 173 -4.67 5.21 -21.24
CA PHE A 173 -4.21 3.87 -21.57
C PHE A 173 -3.99 3.74 -23.08
N PRO A 174 -2.84 3.20 -23.54
CA PRO A 174 -2.51 3.13 -24.97
C PRO A 174 -3.42 2.16 -25.73
N ALA A 175 -3.57 2.39 -27.03
CA ALA A 175 -4.19 1.41 -27.91
C ALA A 175 -3.23 0.25 -28.10
N LEU A 176 -3.60 -0.94 -27.62
CA LEU A 176 -2.86 -2.17 -27.83
C LEU A 176 -3.05 -2.68 -29.26
N THR A 177 -1.98 -3.16 -29.88
CA THR A 177 -2.02 -3.73 -31.23
C THR A 177 -2.21 -5.25 -31.22
N ASN A 178 -1.76 -5.90 -30.14
CA ASN A 178 -1.68 -7.35 -30.05
C ASN A 178 -2.71 -7.90 -29.05
N SER A 179 -3.12 -9.14 -29.23
CA SER A 179 -3.94 -9.89 -28.28
C SER A 179 -3.07 -10.69 -27.31
N SER A 180 -3.46 -10.74 -26.05
CA SER A 180 -2.85 -11.65 -25.08
C SER A 180 -3.72 -12.88 -24.93
N SER A 181 -3.17 -14.04 -25.28
CA SER A 181 -3.85 -15.33 -25.13
C SER A 181 -3.68 -15.95 -23.75
N SER A 182 -2.94 -15.31 -22.82
CA SER A 182 -2.60 -15.92 -21.54
C SER A 182 -3.11 -15.19 -20.33
N ILE A 183 -3.48 -13.89 -20.43
CA ILE A 183 -3.90 -13.09 -19.26
C ILE A 183 -5.26 -13.55 -18.76
N GLU A 184 -5.28 -14.03 -17.50
CA GLU A 184 -6.45 -14.45 -16.76
C GLU A 184 -6.86 -13.40 -15.71
N HIS A 185 -5.89 -12.70 -15.11
CA HIS A 185 -6.07 -11.70 -14.06
C HIS A 185 -5.43 -10.37 -14.46
N LEU A 186 -6.22 -9.31 -14.51
CA LEU A 186 -5.79 -7.98 -14.88
C LEU A 186 -6.22 -6.95 -13.84
N SER A 187 -5.25 -6.19 -13.33
CA SER A 187 -5.50 -5.04 -12.46
C SER A 187 -4.75 -3.83 -12.99
N ILE A 188 -5.47 -2.76 -13.32
CA ILE A 188 -4.88 -1.54 -13.88
C ILE A 188 -5.42 -0.31 -13.17
N SER A 189 -4.50 0.53 -12.66
CA SER A 189 -4.79 1.80 -12.04
C SER A 189 -3.80 2.90 -12.47
N GLY A 190 -4.17 4.17 -12.24
CA GLY A 190 -3.31 5.32 -12.48
C GLY A 190 -3.37 5.94 -13.87
N PHE A 191 -4.24 5.47 -14.77
CA PHE A 191 -4.51 6.11 -16.06
C PHE A 191 -5.76 6.98 -15.99
N CYS A 192 -5.76 8.12 -16.69
CA CYS A 192 -6.90 9.04 -16.71
C CYS A 192 -8.04 8.58 -17.65
N ASN A 193 -7.77 7.65 -18.57
CA ASN A 193 -8.76 7.12 -19.51
C ASN A 193 -8.47 5.66 -19.85
N LEU A 194 -9.43 4.78 -19.56
CA LEU A 194 -9.37 3.35 -19.81
C LEU A 194 -10.34 2.88 -20.93
N ASP A 195 -11.04 3.78 -21.63
CA ASP A 195 -12.02 3.41 -22.66
C ASP A 195 -11.41 2.48 -23.73
N ARG A 196 -10.16 2.76 -24.13
CA ARG A 196 -9.45 1.94 -25.12
C ARG A 196 -9.11 0.54 -24.62
N LEU A 197 -8.80 0.41 -23.32
CA LEU A 197 -8.56 -0.89 -22.72
C LEU A 197 -9.82 -1.75 -22.77
N LEU A 198 -10.95 -1.22 -22.30
CA LEU A 198 -12.20 -2.00 -22.20
C LEU A 198 -12.68 -2.53 -23.55
N VAL A 199 -12.60 -1.71 -24.60
CA VAL A 199 -12.94 -2.15 -25.98
C VAL A 199 -12.03 -3.30 -26.41
N ARG A 200 -10.74 -3.27 -26.02
CA ARG A 200 -9.77 -4.28 -26.40
C ARG A 200 -9.83 -5.56 -25.57
N LEU A 201 -10.28 -5.49 -24.31
CA LEU A 201 -10.41 -6.67 -23.45
C LEU A 201 -11.32 -7.74 -24.09
N TYR A 202 -12.39 -7.30 -24.75
CA TYR A 202 -13.30 -8.23 -25.42
C TYR A 202 -12.63 -9.03 -26.54
N HIS A 203 -11.83 -8.36 -27.38
CA HIS A 203 -11.21 -9.00 -28.55
C HIS A 203 -9.88 -9.67 -28.23
N ASN A 204 -9.14 -9.13 -27.26
CA ASN A 204 -7.71 -9.40 -27.11
C ASN A 204 -7.35 -10.21 -25.85
N THR A 205 -8.32 -10.52 -24.97
CA THR A 205 -8.08 -11.30 -23.75
C THR A 205 -9.21 -12.30 -23.47
N PRO A 206 -9.35 -13.33 -24.28
CA PRO A 206 -10.48 -14.27 -24.19
C PRO A 206 -10.51 -15.07 -22.87
N TYR A 207 -9.39 -15.21 -22.20
CA TYR A 207 -9.27 -15.96 -20.95
C TYR A 207 -9.34 -15.07 -19.69
N LEU A 208 -9.61 -13.77 -19.83
CA LEU A 208 -9.70 -12.84 -18.71
C LEU A 208 -10.88 -13.21 -17.82
N ARG A 209 -10.60 -13.57 -16.55
CA ARG A 209 -11.59 -13.95 -15.55
C ARG A 209 -11.74 -12.94 -14.44
N TYR A 210 -10.66 -12.27 -14.08
CA TYR A 210 -10.59 -11.28 -13.01
C TYR A 210 -10.15 -9.92 -13.53
N LEU A 211 -10.94 -8.89 -13.23
CA LEU A 211 -10.64 -7.52 -13.63
C LEU A 211 -10.74 -6.56 -12.43
N THR A 212 -9.70 -5.74 -12.22
CA THR A 212 -9.73 -4.59 -11.32
C THR A 212 -9.52 -3.31 -12.09
N VAL A 213 -10.47 -2.36 -11.99
CA VAL A 213 -10.41 -1.06 -12.66
C VAL A 213 -11.04 0.04 -11.82
N ASN A 214 -10.56 1.28 -12.03
CA ASN A 214 -11.20 2.48 -11.54
C ASN A 214 -12.15 3.05 -12.62
N LEU A 215 -13.44 3.16 -12.31
CA LEU A 215 -14.46 3.65 -13.24
C LEU A 215 -14.36 5.15 -13.53
N ASP A 216 -13.71 5.95 -12.69
CA ASP A 216 -13.47 7.37 -12.95
C ASP A 216 -12.67 7.61 -14.23
N CYS A 217 -11.89 6.62 -14.61
CA CYS A 217 -11.09 6.62 -15.82
C CYS A 217 -11.86 6.19 -17.08
N ILE A 218 -13.15 5.84 -16.95
CA ILE A 218 -14.03 5.43 -18.07
C ILE A 218 -14.92 6.61 -18.44
N LYS A 219 -14.79 7.07 -19.68
CA LYS A 219 -15.55 8.23 -20.19
C LYS A 219 -16.72 7.83 -21.09
N LYS A 220 -16.64 6.65 -21.72
CA LYS A 220 -17.63 6.15 -22.66
C LYS A 220 -18.39 4.97 -22.11
N LYS A 221 -19.66 4.84 -22.50
CA LYS A 221 -20.45 3.63 -22.20
C LYS A 221 -19.87 2.42 -22.92
N LEU A 222 -19.84 1.27 -22.24
CA LEU A 222 -19.52 0.01 -22.86
C LEU A 222 -20.62 -0.35 -23.88
N GLN A 223 -20.21 -0.87 -25.03
CA GLN A 223 -21.13 -1.32 -26.09
C GLN A 223 -21.05 -2.82 -26.33
N VAL A 224 -20.12 -3.51 -25.66
CA VAL A 224 -19.81 -4.92 -25.90
C VAL A 224 -19.82 -5.68 -24.59
N SER A 225 -20.48 -6.84 -24.56
CA SER A 225 -20.56 -7.70 -23.38
C SER A 225 -19.28 -8.53 -23.21
N ILE A 226 -18.66 -8.45 -22.03
CA ILE A 226 -17.46 -9.22 -21.66
C ILE A 226 -17.88 -10.42 -20.80
N ARG A 227 -18.20 -11.54 -21.46
CA ARG A 227 -18.73 -12.72 -20.79
C ARG A 227 -17.70 -13.58 -20.06
N SER A 228 -16.41 -13.34 -20.28
CA SER A 228 -15.33 -14.12 -19.66
C SER A 228 -15.07 -13.72 -18.20
N ILE A 229 -15.49 -12.52 -17.78
CA ILE A 229 -15.22 -11.99 -16.43
C ILE A 229 -16.16 -12.65 -15.42
N ASN A 230 -15.56 -13.31 -14.41
CA ASN A 230 -16.26 -13.94 -13.30
C ASN A 230 -16.09 -13.16 -12.00
N GLU A 231 -14.99 -12.43 -11.86
CA GLU A 231 -14.66 -11.64 -10.66
C GLU A 231 -14.31 -10.21 -11.07
N LEU A 232 -14.91 -9.24 -10.39
CA LEU A 232 -14.76 -7.84 -10.71
C LEU A 232 -14.51 -7.03 -9.43
N ASN A 233 -13.47 -6.21 -9.46
CA ASN A 233 -13.17 -5.25 -8.42
C ASN A 233 -13.21 -3.84 -9.03
N LEU A 234 -14.15 -3.03 -8.56
CA LEU A 234 -14.38 -1.67 -9.04
C LEU A 234 -14.11 -0.66 -7.95
N SER A 235 -13.50 0.45 -8.33
CA SER A 235 -13.47 1.66 -7.52
C SER A 235 -13.94 2.85 -8.34
N PHE A 236 -14.62 3.79 -7.73
CA PHE A 236 -14.97 5.05 -8.38
C PHE A 236 -15.30 6.12 -7.34
N SER A 237 -15.12 7.38 -7.76
CA SER A 237 -15.50 8.59 -7.07
C SER A 237 -16.31 9.48 -8.01
N HIS A 238 -17.07 10.40 -7.47
CA HIS A 238 -17.91 11.34 -8.23
C HIS A 238 -19.16 10.75 -8.89
N ASP A 239 -20.08 11.60 -9.31
CA ASP A 239 -21.45 11.25 -9.72
C ASP A 239 -21.52 10.50 -11.06
N ARG A 240 -21.37 9.18 -11.02
CA ARG A 240 -21.33 8.29 -12.18
C ARG A 240 -22.22 7.04 -12.07
N LYS A 241 -23.38 7.17 -11.41
CA LYS A 241 -24.35 6.05 -11.26
C LYS A 241 -24.66 5.36 -12.60
N ASN A 242 -24.88 6.13 -13.65
CA ASN A 242 -25.20 5.61 -15.00
C ASN A 242 -24.08 4.80 -15.65
N ILE A 243 -22.82 5.04 -15.27
CA ILE A 243 -21.67 4.29 -15.80
C ILE A 243 -21.59 2.94 -15.14
N ILE A 244 -21.89 2.83 -13.83
CA ILE A 244 -21.89 1.58 -13.09
C ILE A 244 -22.94 0.62 -13.67
N GLU A 245 -24.18 1.08 -13.78
CA GLU A 245 -25.27 0.29 -14.34
C GLU A 245 -24.93 -0.20 -15.75
N ASN A 246 -24.46 0.70 -16.62
CA ASN A 246 -24.01 0.34 -17.95
C ASN A 246 -22.85 -0.67 -17.94
N PHE A 247 -21.89 -0.52 -17.02
CA PHE A 247 -20.77 -1.46 -16.94
C PHE A 247 -21.23 -2.85 -16.50
N LEU A 248 -22.02 -2.94 -15.44
CA LEU A 248 -22.49 -4.19 -14.87
C LEU A 248 -23.42 -4.96 -15.82
N GLN A 249 -24.23 -4.26 -16.61
CA GLN A 249 -25.07 -4.85 -17.66
C GLN A 249 -24.27 -5.61 -18.74
N HIS A 250 -22.98 -5.29 -18.90
CA HIS A 250 -22.12 -5.91 -19.91
C HIS A 250 -21.22 -7.04 -19.36
N VAL A 251 -21.37 -7.43 -18.08
CA VAL A 251 -20.63 -8.53 -17.44
C VAL A 251 -21.57 -9.57 -16.77
N PRO A 252 -22.46 -10.22 -17.55
CA PRO A 252 -23.57 -11.02 -16.99
C PRO A 252 -23.16 -12.30 -16.30
N ASN A 253 -21.93 -12.77 -16.49
CA ASN A 253 -21.41 -14.01 -15.87
C ASN A 253 -20.66 -13.76 -14.55
N LEU A 254 -20.86 -12.61 -13.93
CA LEU A 254 -20.16 -12.24 -12.71
C LEU A 254 -20.65 -13.08 -11.52
N HIS A 255 -19.70 -13.73 -10.81
CA HIS A 255 -19.93 -14.47 -9.58
C HIS A 255 -19.51 -13.68 -8.34
N ARG A 256 -18.49 -12.80 -8.49
CA ARG A 256 -17.99 -12.00 -7.38
C ARG A 256 -17.83 -10.54 -7.79
N LEU A 257 -18.46 -9.65 -7.01
CA LEU A 257 -18.35 -8.21 -7.18
C LEU A 257 -17.83 -7.59 -5.89
N LYS A 258 -16.68 -6.93 -5.98
CA LYS A 258 -16.14 -6.07 -4.95
C LYS A 258 -16.15 -4.64 -5.46
N ILE A 259 -16.73 -3.70 -4.67
CA ILE A 259 -16.92 -2.34 -5.13
C ILE A 259 -16.66 -1.33 -4.02
N GLU A 260 -15.82 -0.34 -4.32
CA GLU A 260 -15.51 0.78 -3.43
C GLU A 260 -15.96 2.09 -4.07
N ILE A 261 -16.79 2.83 -3.34
CA ILE A 261 -17.43 4.07 -3.81
C ILE A 261 -17.04 5.20 -2.88
N ASP A 262 -16.58 6.33 -3.44
CA ASP A 262 -16.35 7.57 -2.69
C ASP A 262 -17.31 8.66 -3.17
N SER A 263 -17.97 9.32 -2.22
CA SER A 263 -18.82 10.51 -2.43
C SER A 263 -20.11 10.30 -3.23
N ILE A 264 -20.60 9.08 -3.38
CA ILE A 264 -21.88 8.76 -4.04
C ILE A 264 -22.72 7.87 -3.14
N GLU A 265 -24.01 8.21 -3.04
CA GLU A 265 -25.01 7.38 -2.38
C GLU A 265 -25.76 6.53 -3.40
N ILE A 266 -25.74 5.20 -3.22
CA ILE A 266 -26.56 4.24 -3.95
C ILE A 266 -27.26 3.38 -2.89
N ASP A 267 -28.58 3.48 -2.83
CA ASP A 267 -29.38 2.76 -1.86
C ASP A 267 -29.51 1.25 -2.18
N GLY A 268 -29.99 0.51 -1.19
CA GLY A 268 -30.16 -0.95 -1.32
C GLY A 268 -31.18 -1.37 -2.38
N TYR A 269 -32.21 -0.57 -2.62
CA TYR A 269 -33.22 -0.87 -3.66
C TYR A 269 -32.63 -0.76 -5.07
N VAL A 270 -31.79 0.25 -5.31
CA VAL A 270 -31.08 0.43 -6.59
C VAL A 270 -30.12 -0.73 -6.81
N TRP A 271 -29.34 -1.11 -5.78
CA TRP A 271 -28.44 -2.27 -5.87
C TRP A 271 -29.21 -3.57 -6.13
N GLU A 272 -30.31 -3.84 -5.40
CA GLU A 272 -31.17 -5.00 -5.63
C GLU A 272 -31.64 -5.05 -7.08
N LYS A 273 -32.12 -3.93 -7.63
CA LYS A 273 -32.56 -3.83 -9.03
C LYS A 273 -31.43 -4.15 -10.01
N ILE A 274 -30.25 -3.60 -9.82
CA ILE A 274 -29.07 -3.83 -10.67
C ILE A 274 -28.69 -5.32 -10.63
N ILE A 275 -28.59 -5.90 -9.43
CA ILE A 275 -28.17 -7.30 -9.26
C ILE A 275 -29.18 -8.25 -9.88
N ARG A 276 -30.48 -8.09 -9.59
CA ARG A 276 -31.54 -8.95 -10.16
C ARG A 276 -31.59 -8.87 -11.67
N ASN A 277 -31.41 -7.70 -12.26
CA ASN A 277 -31.58 -7.52 -13.70
C ASN A 277 -30.34 -7.94 -14.51
N TYR A 278 -29.15 -7.71 -13.99
CA TYR A 278 -27.93 -7.81 -14.79
C TYR A 278 -26.94 -8.87 -14.30
N LEU A 279 -27.01 -9.28 -13.03
CA LEU A 279 -26.01 -10.15 -12.39
C LEU A 279 -26.64 -11.42 -11.79
N PRO A 280 -27.37 -12.23 -12.57
CA PRO A 280 -28.15 -13.38 -12.04
C PRO A 280 -27.26 -14.47 -11.43
N LYS A 281 -25.95 -14.48 -11.69
CA LYS A 281 -24.98 -15.45 -11.17
C LYS A 281 -24.18 -14.94 -9.99
N LEU A 282 -24.51 -13.77 -9.45
CA LEU A 282 -23.72 -13.15 -8.39
C LEU A 282 -23.91 -13.91 -7.06
N GLU A 283 -22.82 -14.52 -6.58
CA GLU A 283 -22.76 -15.27 -5.33
C GLU A 283 -22.17 -14.44 -4.18
N LYS A 284 -21.24 -13.53 -4.49
CA LYS A 284 -20.54 -12.73 -3.50
C LYS A 284 -20.56 -11.25 -3.86
N PHE A 285 -21.17 -10.46 -3.00
CA PHE A 285 -21.24 -9.00 -3.12
C PHE A 285 -20.50 -8.34 -1.95
N GLN A 286 -19.56 -7.47 -2.24
CA GLN A 286 -18.72 -6.77 -1.26
C GLN A 286 -18.72 -5.28 -1.58
N LEU A 287 -19.39 -4.52 -0.74
CA LEU A 287 -19.59 -3.08 -0.89
C LEU A 287 -18.85 -2.33 0.19
N LYS A 288 -18.23 -1.21 -0.18
CA LYS A 288 -17.76 -0.14 0.71
C LYS A 288 -18.12 1.19 0.07
N MET A 289 -18.98 1.96 0.71
CA MET A 289 -19.35 3.31 0.29
C MET A 289 -18.94 4.31 1.35
N LYS A 290 -18.33 5.42 0.92
CA LYS A 290 -18.15 6.63 1.71
C LYS A 290 -19.07 7.69 1.15
N ILE A 291 -19.96 8.22 1.97
CA ILE A 291 -20.95 9.21 1.55
C ILE A 291 -20.82 10.49 2.38
N THR A 292 -21.13 11.64 1.78
CA THR A 292 -21.25 12.90 2.49
C THR A 292 -22.67 13.02 3.04
N VAL A 293 -22.80 13.33 4.33
CA VAL A 293 -24.10 13.37 5.01
C VAL A 293 -24.47 14.83 5.27
N GLU A 294 -25.54 15.29 4.64
CA GLU A 294 -26.07 16.64 4.85
C GLU A 294 -27.05 16.70 6.04
N ASN A 295 -27.88 15.65 6.23
CA ASN A 295 -28.90 15.57 7.27
C ASN A 295 -28.95 14.20 7.94
N GLN A 296 -29.09 14.16 9.28
CA GLN A 296 -29.15 12.92 10.06
C GLN A 296 -30.38 12.03 9.76
N ASN A 297 -31.48 12.59 9.28
CA ASN A 297 -32.72 11.86 9.03
C ASN A 297 -32.66 10.95 7.78
N ASN A 298 -31.78 11.24 6.82
CA ASN A 298 -31.62 10.42 5.61
C ASN A 298 -30.90 9.10 5.84
N ASN A 299 -30.15 9.01 6.93
CA ASN A 299 -29.25 7.87 7.18
C ASN A 299 -30.01 6.58 7.47
N GLN A 300 -31.13 6.69 8.23
CA GLN A 300 -31.94 5.53 8.58
C GLN A 300 -32.72 4.97 7.39
N SER A 301 -33.15 5.86 6.49
CA SER A 301 -33.81 5.45 5.24
C SER A 301 -32.86 4.67 4.32
N LEU A 302 -31.62 5.10 4.24
CA LEU A 302 -30.58 4.43 3.46
C LEU A 302 -30.26 3.03 4.00
N LEU A 303 -30.04 2.89 5.31
CA LEU A 303 -29.81 1.58 5.92
C LEU A 303 -31.03 0.67 5.79
N ASN A 304 -32.25 1.22 5.92
CA ASN A 304 -33.48 0.45 5.75
C ASN A 304 -33.66 -0.09 4.34
N SER A 305 -33.11 0.57 3.30
CA SER A 305 -33.14 0.07 1.93
C SER A 305 -32.39 -1.26 1.75
N PHE A 306 -31.42 -1.56 2.63
CA PHE A 306 -30.68 -2.82 2.70
C PHE A 306 -31.34 -3.88 3.61
N ARG A 307 -32.58 -3.64 4.06
CA ARG A 307 -33.35 -4.59 4.94
C ARG A 307 -34.45 -5.35 4.17
N THR A 308 -34.42 -5.35 2.85
CA THR A 308 -35.38 -6.13 2.08
C THR A 308 -35.10 -7.63 2.23
N ARG A 309 -36.07 -8.46 1.84
CA ARG A 309 -35.92 -9.91 1.82
C ARG A 309 -34.71 -10.35 0.99
N PHE A 310 -34.43 -9.63 -0.11
CA PHE A 310 -33.28 -9.87 -0.97
C PHE A 310 -31.96 -9.85 -0.19
N TRP A 311 -31.74 -8.82 0.65
CA TRP A 311 -30.51 -8.67 1.40
C TRP A 311 -30.39 -9.64 2.57
N LEU A 312 -31.47 -9.79 3.35
CA LEU A 312 -31.44 -10.51 4.62
C LEU A 312 -31.66 -12.00 4.50
N GLU A 313 -32.59 -12.44 3.61
CA GLU A 313 -33.00 -13.85 3.50
C GLU A 313 -32.39 -14.55 2.28
N GLU A 314 -32.48 -13.93 1.08
CA GLU A 314 -32.07 -14.58 -0.17
C GLU A 314 -30.54 -14.67 -0.27
N HIS A 315 -29.81 -13.62 0.14
CA HIS A 315 -28.35 -13.55 -0.02
C HIS A 315 -27.57 -13.49 1.29
N GLN A 316 -28.20 -13.11 2.40
CA GLN A 316 -27.56 -12.89 3.71
C GLN A 316 -26.36 -11.91 3.63
N TRP A 317 -26.49 -10.86 2.82
CA TRP A 317 -25.51 -9.80 2.69
C TRP A 317 -25.84 -8.68 3.66
N PHE A 318 -25.38 -8.83 4.87
CA PHE A 318 -25.60 -7.84 5.93
C PHE A 318 -24.78 -6.60 5.68
N VAL A 319 -25.34 -5.45 6.05
CA VAL A 319 -24.72 -4.13 5.84
C VAL A 319 -24.59 -3.41 7.17
N GLU A 320 -23.44 -2.78 7.37
CA GLU A 320 -23.17 -1.92 8.50
C GLU A 320 -23.00 -0.48 8.06
N TYR A 321 -23.48 0.41 8.90
CA TYR A 321 -23.44 1.85 8.74
C TYR A 321 -22.66 2.48 9.88
N HIS A 322 -21.68 3.30 9.51
CA HIS A 322 -20.79 3.96 10.44
C HIS A 322 -20.75 5.46 10.15
N PHE A 323 -21.13 6.27 11.11
CA PHE A 323 -21.33 7.72 10.95
C PHE A 323 -20.40 8.55 11.82
N ASN A 324 -19.87 9.64 11.25
CA ASN A 324 -19.06 10.63 11.94
C ASN A 324 -19.83 11.95 12.09
N THR A 325 -20.00 12.43 13.34
CA THR A 325 -20.76 13.66 13.65
C THR A 325 -19.91 14.90 13.90
N ASN A 326 -18.59 14.78 14.02
CA ASN A 326 -17.79 15.79 14.73
C ASN A 326 -17.06 16.81 13.85
N ASP A 327 -17.13 16.76 12.54
CA ASP A 327 -16.39 17.69 11.68
C ASP A 327 -17.27 18.42 10.66
N CYS A 328 -16.77 19.55 10.16
CA CYS A 328 -17.35 20.30 9.05
C CYS A 328 -17.59 19.43 7.81
N ASN A 329 -16.92 18.28 7.72
CA ASN A 329 -17.11 17.26 6.70
C ASN A 329 -17.75 16.02 7.32
N ARG A 330 -19.07 15.93 7.27
CA ARG A 330 -19.84 14.80 7.77
C ARG A 330 -19.79 13.65 6.78
N PHE A 331 -19.05 12.58 7.09
CA PHE A 331 -19.00 11.38 6.26
C PHE A 331 -19.63 10.20 6.99
N ALA A 332 -20.27 9.32 6.19
CA ALA A 332 -20.65 8.01 6.65
C ALA A 332 -20.00 6.93 5.78
N TYR A 333 -19.74 5.79 6.39
CA TYR A 333 -19.28 4.58 5.70
C TYR A 333 -20.36 3.52 5.77
N ILE A 334 -20.63 2.90 4.64
CA ILE A 334 -21.55 1.78 4.50
C ILE A 334 -20.75 0.64 3.89
N TYR A 335 -20.81 -0.54 4.49
CA TYR A 335 -20.10 -1.70 3.98
C TYR A 335 -20.80 -3.00 4.28
N THR A 336 -20.60 -4.00 3.40
CA THR A 336 -21.11 -5.35 3.62
C THR A 336 -20.23 -6.13 4.57
N LEU A 337 -20.86 -7.09 5.27
CA LEU A 337 -20.22 -8.01 6.19
C LEU A 337 -20.08 -9.43 5.58
N PRO A 338 -18.98 -10.17 5.86
CA PRO A 338 -17.79 -9.74 6.59
C PRO A 338 -16.98 -8.67 5.81
N TYR A 339 -16.33 -7.77 6.54
CA TYR A 339 -15.53 -6.70 5.92
C TYR A 339 -14.37 -7.26 5.11
N SER A 340 -14.29 -6.89 3.83
CA SER A 340 -13.37 -7.52 2.87
C SER A 340 -12.27 -6.61 2.34
N PHE A 341 -12.19 -5.38 2.83
CA PHE A 341 -11.20 -4.40 2.42
C PHE A 341 -9.99 -4.40 3.36
N THR A 342 -8.84 -3.97 2.87
CA THR A 342 -7.56 -4.03 3.60
C THR A 342 -7.29 -2.81 4.46
N ASP A 343 -7.98 -1.71 4.17
CA ASP A 343 -7.86 -0.44 4.86
C ASP A 343 -9.19 -0.03 5.50
N PHE A 344 -9.11 0.52 6.68
CA PHE A 344 -10.24 1.07 7.39
C PHE A 344 -9.88 2.43 8.00
N ASN A 345 -10.71 3.44 7.70
CA ASN A 345 -10.52 4.79 8.21
C ASN A 345 -11.61 5.07 9.24
N ILE A 346 -11.22 5.30 10.48
CA ILE A 346 -12.14 5.61 11.56
C ILE A 346 -11.92 7.07 11.98
N PHE A 347 -12.93 7.87 11.72
CA PHE A 347 -13.04 9.24 12.24
C PHE A 347 -14.12 9.21 13.32
N LEU A 348 -13.76 9.37 14.59
CA LEU A 348 -14.63 9.47 15.77
C LEU A 348 -16.07 8.97 15.52
N PRO A 349 -16.35 7.68 15.67
CA PRO A 349 -17.68 7.17 15.42
C PRO A 349 -18.59 7.55 16.57
N ASN A 350 -19.65 8.26 16.29
CA ASN A 350 -20.66 8.49 17.30
C ASN A 350 -21.76 7.42 17.27
N ARG A 351 -21.86 6.67 16.17
CA ARG A 351 -22.92 5.68 16.01
C ARG A 351 -22.58 4.60 14.99
N PHE A 352 -22.79 3.35 15.38
CA PHE A 352 -22.79 2.18 14.50
C PHE A 352 -24.20 1.62 14.43
N GLU A 353 -24.67 1.29 13.23
CA GLU A 353 -25.95 0.62 13.01
C GLU A 353 -25.75 -0.53 12.02
N SER A 354 -26.46 -1.65 12.24
CA SER A 354 -26.36 -2.84 11.39
C SER A 354 -27.73 -3.31 10.92
N THR A 355 -27.76 -3.95 9.74
CA THR A 355 -28.97 -4.67 9.27
C THR A 355 -29.10 -6.05 9.91
N CYS A 356 -28.08 -6.54 10.59
CA CYS A 356 -27.99 -7.91 11.12
C CYS A 356 -28.96 -8.21 12.25
N SER A 357 -29.46 -7.20 12.99
CA SER A 357 -30.49 -7.42 14.03
C SER A 357 -31.31 -6.18 14.31
N ASN A 358 -32.56 -6.41 14.79
CA ASN A 358 -33.40 -5.37 15.38
C ASN A 358 -33.10 -5.17 16.88
N ASP A 359 -32.27 -6.03 17.48
CA ASP A 359 -31.94 -5.98 18.90
C ASP A 359 -30.91 -4.86 19.19
N LYS A 360 -31.27 -3.97 20.10
CA LYS A 360 -30.41 -2.89 20.61
C LYS A 360 -29.14 -3.39 21.32
N HIS A 361 -28.99 -4.70 21.49
CA HIS A 361 -27.85 -5.37 22.12
C HIS A 361 -26.97 -6.15 21.14
N TYR A 362 -27.25 -6.07 19.83
CA TYR A 362 -26.34 -6.65 18.84
C TYR A 362 -25.00 -5.91 18.92
N CYS A 363 -24.00 -6.66 19.36
CA CYS A 363 -22.65 -6.17 19.42
C CYS A 363 -22.07 -6.28 18.00
N PRO A 364 -21.81 -5.19 17.27
CA PRO A 364 -21.14 -5.24 15.97
C PRO A 364 -19.77 -5.88 16.05
N TYR A 365 -19.37 -6.31 17.22
CA TYR A 365 -18.05 -6.82 17.59
C TYR A 365 -17.78 -8.28 17.21
N ASP A 366 -18.77 -9.07 16.82
CA ASP A 366 -18.56 -10.40 16.27
C ASP A 366 -18.13 -10.39 14.79
N ILE A 367 -17.98 -9.19 14.25
CA ILE A 367 -17.59 -8.98 12.86
C ILE A 367 -16.10 -9.22 12.70
N ASN A 368 -15.76 -10.16 11.87
CA ASN A 368 -14.39 -10.51 11.56
C ASN A 368 -13.75 -9.47 10.63
N PHE A 369 -12.93 -8.59 11.17
CA PHE A 369 -12.08 -7.65 10.43
C PHE A 369 -10.73 -8.27 10.06
N HIS A 370 -10.72 -9.55 9.68
CA HIS A 370 -9.48 -10.31 9.42
C HIS A 370 -8.60 -9.74 8.29
N ASN A 371 -9.17 -8.94 7.41
CA ASN A 371 -8.44 -8.42 6.25
C ASN A 371 -7.80 -7.05 6.49
N ILE A 372 -8.09 -6.40 7.62
CA ILE A 372 -7.53 -5.08 7.92
C ILE A 372 -6.06 -5.24 8.28
N ASN A 373 -5.21 -4.63 7.46
CA ASN A 373 -3.78 -4.52 7.71
C ASN A 373 -3.32 -3.07 7.94
N HIS A 374 -4.14 -2.10 7.56
CA HIS A 374 -3.92 -0.68 7.79
C HIS A 374 -5.15 -0.04 8.42
N LEU A 375 -4.95 0.68 9.54
CA LEU A 375 -5.98 1.39 10.27
C LEU A 375 -5.57 2.86 10.43
N SER A 376 -6.46 3.78 10.08
CA SER A 376 -6.28 5.21 10.32
C SER A 376 -7.31 5.69 11.33
N ILE A 377 -6.82 6.32 12.41
CA ILE A 377 -7.64 6.76 13.54
C ILE A 377 -7.41 8.24 13.79
N LYS A 378 -8.50 8.99 14.05
CA LYS A 378 -8.43 10.34 14.60
C LYS A 378 -8.73 10.27 16.10
N LEU A 379 -7.83 10.86 16.91
CA LEU A 379 -8.04 10.95 18.37
C LEU A 379 -9.04 12.06 18.73
N PRO A 380 -9.76 11.94 19.86
CA PRO A 380 -9.74 10.85 20.84
C PRO A 380 -10.39 9.56 20.33
N ALA A 381 -9.83 8.39 20.71
CA ALA A 381 -10.37 7.09 20.33
C ALA A 381 -11.53 6.69 21.26
N CYS A 382 -12.65 6.23 20.70
CA CYS A 382 -13.74 5.70 21.51
C CYS A 382 -13.51 4.23 21.90
N LEU A 383 -14.25 3.74 22.90
CA LEU A 383 -14.16 2.35 23.37
C LEU A 383 -14.35 1.33 22.22
N HIS A 384 -15.21 1.64 21.26
CA HIS A 384 -15.47 0.80 20.10
C HIS A 384 -14.22 0.57 19.22
N ILE A 385 -13.40 1.61 19.04
CA ILE A 385 -12.13 1.52 18.31
C ILE A 385 -11.16 0.60 19.05
N LEU A 386 -11.10 0.70 20.37
CA LEU A 386 -10.22 -0.13 21.17
C LEU A 386 -10.58 -1.61 21.04
N LEU A 387 -11.88 -1.94 21.06
CA LEU A 387 -12.38 -3.30 20.86
C LEU A 387 -12.18 -3.80 19.42
N LEU A 388 -12.31 -2.92 18.43
CA LEU A 388 -12.04 -3.26 17.03
C LEU A 388 -10.57 -3.64 16.82
N ILE A 389 -9.64 -2.88 17.39
CA ILE A 389 -8.19 -3.12 17.25
C ILE A 389 -7.81 -4.51 17.75
N GLU A 390 -8.36 -4.95 18.89
CA GLU A 390 -8.09 -6.27 19.45
C GLU A 390 -8.48 -7.42 18.50
N ARG A 391 -9.42 -7.18 17.59
CA ARG A 391 -9.90 -8.15 16.60
C ARG A 391 -9.19 -8.07 15.24
N CYS A 392 -8.40 -7.03 15.03
CA CYS A 392 -7.61 -6.87 13.81
C CYS A 392 -6.30 -7.65 13.88
N HIS A 393 -6.35 -8.98 13.88
CA HIS A 393 -5.16 -9.84 14.04
C HIS A 393 -4.09 -9.67 12.95
N ARG A 394 -4.41 -9.02 11.83
CA ARG A 394 -3.48 -8.71 10.73
C ARG A 394 -3.07 -7.26 10.67
N LEU A 395 -3.38 -6.48 11.69
CA LEU A 395 -3.03 -5.06 11.73
C LEU A 395 -1.51 -4.89 11.83
N THR A 396 -0.91 -4.42 10.76
CA THR A 396 0.53 -4.18 10.66
C THR A 396 0.88 -2.71 10.56
N SER A 397 -0.09 -1.84 10.23
CA SER A 397 0.11 -0.41 10.03
C SER A 397 -0.97 0.41 10.73
N LEU A 398 -0.55 1.35 11.57
CA LEU A 398 -1.43 2.26 12.31
C LEU A 398 -1.07 3.72 11.98
N GLU A 399 -2.04 4.48 11.49
CA GLU A 399 -1.95 5.93 11.31
C GLU A 399 -2.82 6.63 12.34
N ILE A 400 -2.24 7.51 13.14
CA ILE A 400 -2.95 8.30 14.15
C ILE A 400 -2.89 9.77 13.76
N SER A 401 -4.05 10.43 13.80
CA SER A 401 -4.18 11.88 13.64
C SER A 401 -4.75 12.48 14.92
N ARG A 402 -4.13 13.56 15.41
CA ARG A 402 -4.59 14.28 16.62
C ARG A 402 -5.71 15.25 16.26
N SER A 403 -6.67 15.43 17.17
CA SER A 403 -7.61 16.57 17.13
C SER A 403 -6.97 17.83 17.76
N GLU A 404 -7.36 19.01 17.28
CA GLU A 404 -6.81 20.31 17.75
C GLU A 404 -7.05 20.56 19.25
N ASN A 405 -8.14 20.04 19.80
CA ASN A 405 -8.58 20.30 21.17
C ASN A 405 -8.00 19.34 22.22
N MET A 406 -7.11 18.42 21.84
CA MET A 406 -6.51 17.47 22.78
C MET A 406 -5.25 18.03 23.44
N SER A 407 -5.09 17.77 24.74
CA SER A 407 -3.85 18.03 25.45
C SER A 407 -2.72 17.08 24.99
N ASN A 408 -1.48 17.45 25.29
CA ASN A 408 -0.32 16.58 24.98
C ASN A 408 -0.34 15.29 25.79
N GLU A 409 -0.74 15.37 27.06
CA GLU A 409 -0.81 14.25 27.99
C GLU A 409 -1.89 13.25 27.56
N ASP A 410 -3.10 13.73 27.23
CA ASP A 410 -4.19 12.89 26.73
C ASP A 410 -3.79 12.21 25.41
N THR A 411 -3.13 12.96 24.50
CA THR A 411 -2.65 12.40 23.23
C THR A 411 -1.66 11.25 23.46
N GLN A 412 -0.71 11.41 24.39
CA GLN A 412 0.28 10.38 24.71
C GLN A 412 -0.38 9.16 25.36
N LEU A 413 -1.30 9.38 26.28
CA LEU A 413 -2.04 8.31 26.97
C LEU A 413 -2.85 7.47 25.98
N GLU A 414 -3.54 8.13 25.04
CA GLU A 414 -4.33 7.42 24.04
C GLU A 414 -3.45 6.67 23.03
N ILE A 415 -2.35 7.27 22.57
CA ILE A 415 -1.37 6.56 21.73
C ILE A 415 -0.85 5.32 22.46
N GLN A 416 -0.49 5.43 23.73
CA GLN A 416 -0.03 4.29 24.54
C GLN A 416 -1.11 3.21 24.61
N THR A 417 -2.36 3.59 24.91
CA THR A 417 -3.50 2.66 25.01
C THR A 417 -3.72 1.89 23.69
N LEU A 418 -3.58 2.57 22.56
CA LEU A 418 -3.72 1.95 21.23
C LEU A 418 -2.53 0.99 20.93
N LEU A 419 -1.31 1.40 21.26
CA LEU A 419 -0.11 0.57 21.02
C LEU A 419 -0.08 -0.69 21.91
N ASP A 420 -0.57 -0.60 23.14
CA ASP A 420 -0.66 -1.75 24.07
C ASP A 420 -1.59 -2.86 23.54
N ARG A 421 -2.51 -2.53 22.62
CA ARG A 421 -3.47 -3.46 22.00
C ARG A 421 -3.05 -3.96 20.62
N THR A 422 -1.95 -3.43 20.06
CA THR A 422 -1.48 -3.75 18.68
C THR A 422 -0.21 -4.59 18.71
N HIS A 423 -0.34 -5.90 18.87
CA HIS A 423 0.82 -6.79 19.07
C HIS A 423 1.69 -7.02 17.82
N TYR A 424 1.10 -6.91 16.62
CA TYR A 424 1.77 -7.20 15.33
C TYR A 424 2.08 -5.95 14.51
N LEU A 425 2.12 -4.79 15.16
CA LEU A 425 2.33 -3.53 14.47
C LEU A 425 3.80 -3.39 14.01
N HIS A 426 3.98 -3.18 12.71
CA HIS A 426 5.28 -2.94 12.11
C HIS A 426 5.49 -1.49 11.67
N SER A 427 4.40 -0.77 11.38
CA SER A 427 4.44 0.60 10.87
C SER A 427 3.53 1.51 11.69
N PHE A 428 4.09 2.61 12.16
CA PHE A 428 3.40 3.64 12.91
C PHE A 428 3.57 5.00 12.23
N LYS A 429 2.46 5.71 12.05
CA LYS A 429 2.45 7.07 11.52
C LYS A 429 1.66 7.99 12.43
N PHE A 430 2.24 9.14 12.76
CA PHE A 430 1.59 10.17 13.55
C PHE A 430 1.51 11.49 12.80
N ASN A 431 0.31 12.10 12.80
CA ASN A 431 0.04 13.41 12.24
C ASN A 431 -0.52 14.31 13.34
N SER A 432 0.00 15.54 13.47
CA SER A 432 -0.54 16.51 14.43
C SER A 432 -1.91 17.03 14.03
N TYR A 433 -2.25 17.00 12.71
CA TYR A 433 -3.56 17.38 12.18
C TYR A 433 -4.08 16.34 11.19
N SER A 434 -5.40 16.34 10.93
CA SER A 434 -5.97 15.49 9.89
C SER A 434 -5.62 16.00 8.50
N LYS A 435 -5.54 15.10 7.50
CA LYS A 435 -5.21 15.46 6.11
C LYS A 435 -6.20 16.46 5.48
N PHE A 436 -7.35 16.68 6.08
CA PHE A 436 -8.40 17.56 5.56
C PHE A 436 -8.20 19.03 5.94
N ASP A 437 -7.31 19.33 6.90
CA ASP A 437 -7.06 20.68 7.39
C ASP A 437 -6.02 21.47 6.54
N TYR A 438 -5.50 20.88 5.46
CA TYR A 438 -4.45 21.49 4.60
C TYR A 438 -4.94 22.65 3.71
N PHE A 439 -6.22 22.98 3.68
CA PHE A 439 -6.73 24.07 2.85
C PHE A 439 -6.66 25.45 3.51
N TYR A 440 -6.28 25.53 4.77
CA TYR A 440 -6.08 26.78 5.48
C TYR A 440 -4.63 26.86 5.97
N GLU A 441 -3.74 27.39 5.10
CA GLU A 441 -2.40 27.85 5.49
C GLU A 441 -2.50 29.16 6.30
N ASN A 442 -3.14 29.12 7.47
CA ASN A 442 -3.07 30.22 8.43
C ASN A 442 -2.29 29.76 9.64
N GLU A 443 -1.24 30.54 9.92
CA GLU A 443 -0.32 30.62 11.04
C GLU A 443 -0.27 29.48 12.09
N PRO A 444 0.91 29.02 12.48
CA PRO A 444 1.05 27.98 13.51
C PRO A 444 0.45 28.47 14.81
N SER A 445 -0.64 27.82 15.23
CA SER A 445 -1.18 28.03 16.59
C SER A 445 -0.08 27.80 17.62
N MET A 446 -0.03 28.65 18.65
CA MET A 446 0.93 28.60 19.76
C MET A 446 0.81 27.33 20.63
N ASN A 447 0.09 26.31 20.20
CA ASN A 447 -0.14 25.09 20.95
C ASN A 447 1.15 24.26 21.07
N GLU A 448 1.39 23.75 22.27
CA GLU A 448 2.54 22.90 22.60
C GLU A 448 2.72 21.74 21.60
N LYS A 449 3.93 21.62 21.10
CA LYS A 449 4.32 20.63 20.07
C LYS A 449 4.38 19.24 20.66
N VAL A 450 3.52 18.35 20.18
CA VAL A 450 3.48 16.94 20.63
C VAL A 450 4.59 16.14 19.97
N ILE A 451 5.39 15.48 20.81
CA ILE A 451 6.31 14.42 20.39
C ILE A 451 5.74 13.12 20.94
N PRO A 452 5.44 12.10 20.10
CA PRO A 452 4.93 10.84 20.58
C PRO A 452 6.02 10.06 21.33
N ILE A 453 6.02 10.18 22.65
CA ILE A 453 6.89 9.42 23.55
C ILE A 453 6.00 8.39 24.25
N VAL A 454 6.32 7.11 24.10
CA VAL A 454 5.55 6.01 24.70
C VAL A 454 6.42 5.22 25.67
N MET A 455 5.78 4.62 26.68
CA MET A 455 6.48 3.79 27.68
C MET A 455 6.69 2.35 27.19
N ARG A 456 5.76 1.86 26.36
CA ARG A 456 5.80 0.52 25.79
C ARG A 456 5.42 0.59 24.31
N SER A 457 5.97 -0.29 23.50
CA SER A 457 5.65 -0.40 22.07
C SER A 457 5.92 -1.81 21.58
N PRO A 458 5.10 -2.35 20.68
CA PRO A 458 5.49 -3.50 19.89
C PRO A 458 6.76 -3.17 19.08
N PRO A 459 7.47 -4.15 18.51
CA PRO A 459 8.72 -3.93 17.77
C PRO A 459 8.45 -3.23 16.41
N ILE A 460 8.13 -1.94 16.48
CA ILE A 460 7.82 -1.12 15.30
C ILE A 460 9.09 -0.91 14.48
N ARG A 461 9.05 -1.31 13.20
CA ARG A 461 10.18 -1.20 12.27
C ARG A 461 10.18 0.12 11.50
N ARG A 462 8.99 0.69 11.27
CA ARG A 462 8.82 1.93 10.51
C ARG A 462 8.05 2.97 11.32
N VAL A 463 8.66 4.15 11.51
CA VAL A 463 8.04 5.28 12.20
C VAL A 463 8.01 6.50 11.27
N ASN A 464 6.82 7.06 11.05
CA ASN A 464 6.63 8.25 10.21
C ASN A 464 6.09 9.41 11.05
N LEU A 465 6.92 10.43 11.24
CA LEU A 465 6.63 11.66 11.97
C LEU A 465 6.65 12.90 11.06
N LEU A 466 6.61 12.72 9.73
CA LEU A 466 6.57 13.86 8.80
C LEU A 466 5.28 14.69 8.92
N GLY A 467 4.21 14.11 9.44
CA GLY A 467 2.94 14.78 9.74
C GLY A 467 2.93 15.58 11.04
N CYS A 468 3.98 15.50 11.88
CA CYS A 468 4.09 16.32 13.08
C CYS A 468 4.37 17.79 12.71
N ASP A 469 3.84 18.75 13.49
CA ASP A 469 4.13 20.18 13.28
C ASP A 469 5.51 20.59 13.79
N THR A 470 6.18 19.67 14.47
CA THR A 470 7.47 19.91 15.08
C THR A 470 8.61 19.69 14.10
N TRP A 471 9.52 20.66 14.01
CA TRP A 471 10.84 20.48 13.45
C TRP A 471 11.78 20.05 14.58
N PHE A 472 12.17 18.80 14.60
CA PHE A 472 12.91 18.19 15.70
C PHE A 472 14.31 18.81 15.86
N THR A 473 14.65 19.16 17.11
CA THR A 473 16.01 19.58 17.53
C THR A 473 16.85 18.36 17.91
N GLY A 474 18.16 18.55 18.12
CA GLY A 474 19.04 17.47 18.57
C GLY A 474 18.62 16.87 19.92
N GLU A 475 18.19 17.70 20.86
CA GLU A 475 17.75 17.30 22.21
C GLU A 475 16.46 16.45 22.14
N GLN A 476 15.48 16.91 21.37
CA GLN A 476 14.23 16.19 21.17
C GLN A 476 14.46 14.81 20.50
N LEU A 477 15.46 14.72 19.61
CA LEU A 477 15.84 13.45 19.00
C LEU A 477 16.51 12.49 19.97
N ILE A 478 17.31 13.00 20.89
CA ILE A 478 17.89 12.18 21.98
C ILE A 478 16.77 11.65 22.88
N GLN A 479 15.77 12.46 23.20
CA GLN A 479 14.60 11.99 23.95
C GLN A 479 13.83 10.93 23.17
N LEU A 480 13.53 11.19 21.88
CA LEU A 480 12.83 10.24 21.01
C LEU A 480 13.61 8.92 20.87
N SER A 481 14.95 8.96 20.73
CA SER A 481 15.76 7.75 20.58
C SER A 481 15.73 6.81 21.79
N ARG A 482 15.36 7.34 22.95
CA ARG A 482 15.16 6.57 24.20
C ARG A 482 13.75 6.00 24.33
N SER A 483 12.81 6.46 23.50
CA SER A 483 11.44 5.96 23.52
C SER A 483 11.37 4.54 22.93
N PRO A 484 10.65 3.61 23.55
CA PRO A 484 10.37 2.28 23.00
C PRO A 484 9.83 2.31 21.57
N LEU A 485 9.13 3.37 21.17
CA LEU A 485 8.58 3.57 19.83
C LEU A 485 9.64 3.43 18.72
N VAL A 486 10.88 3.85 18.97
CA VAL A 486 11.95 3.89 17.96
C VAL A 486 13.11 2.93 18.26
N THR A 487 13.07 2.18 19.35
CA THR A 487 14.15 1.26 19.74
C THR A 487 14.44 0.21 18.65
N HIS A 488 13.39 -0.30 18.00
CA HIS A 488 13.49 -1.28 16.91
C HIS A 488 13.33 -0.64 15.51
N CYS A 489 13.30 0.70 15.44
CA CYS A 489 13.04 1.41 14.20
C CYS A 489 14.16 1.20 13.19
N GLN A 490 13.81 0.66 12.03
CA GLN A 490 14.68 0.47 10.88
C GLN A 490 14.50 1.58 9.83
N THR A 491 13.30 2.16 9.77
CA THR A 491 12.96 3.23 8.82
C THR A 491 12.30 4.39 9.55
N LEU A 492 12.94 5.55 9.54
CA LEU A 492 12.45 6.78 10.17
C LEU A 492 12.16 7.85 9.13
N LEU A 493 10.96 8.44 9.19
CA LEU A 493 10.58 9.59 8.38
C LEU A 493 10.34 10.79 9.32
N ILE A 494 11.11 11.89 9.18
CA ILE A 494 11.11 12.97 10.19
C ILE A 494 11.47 14.34 9.61
N LYS A 495 11.01 15.40 10.28
CA LYS A 495 11.41 16.80 10.01
C LYS A 495 12.48 17.23 11.00
N VAL A 496 13.60 17.82 10.53
CA VAL A 496 14.67 18.28 11.39
C VAL A 496 14.97 19.76 11.20
N LYS A 497 15.30 20.45 12.28
CA LYS A 497 15.58 21.90 12.28
C LYS A 497 16.90 22.23 11.58
N LYS A 498 17.96 21.45 11.84
CA LYS A 498 19.32 21.72 11.35
C LYS A 498 19.90 20.50 10.63
N ARG A 499 20.70 20.71 9.58
CA ARG A 499 21.37 19.64 8.82
C ARG A 499 22.28 18.75 9.67
N LYS A 500 22.95 19.30 10.68
CA LYS A 500 23.80 18.53 11.62
C LYS A 500 23.01 17.49 12.41
N THR A 501 21.72 17.73 12.65
CA THR A 501 20.81 16.83 13.35
C THR A 501 20.62 15.50 12.61
N ILE A 502 20.75 15.50 11.28
CA ILE A 502 20.65 14.29 10.45
C ILE A 502 21.77 13.29 10.82
N ARG A 503 23.01 13.80 10.99
CA ARG A 503 24.14 12.97 11.43
C ARG A 503 23.92 12.42 12.83
N THR A 504 23.36 13.23 13.72
CA THR A 504 23.03 12.81 15.10
C THR A 504 22.07 11.63 15.08
N ILE A 505 20.97 11.67 14.29
CA ILE A 505 20.01 10.56 14.17
C ILE A 505 20.72 9.25 13.78
N ILE A 506 21.53 9.30 12.73
CA ILE A 506 22.23 8.12 12.23
C ILE A 506 23.14 7.51 13.31
N ASN A 507 23.78 8.33 14.12
CA ASN A 507 24.69 7.87 15.15
C ASN A 507 23.99 7.28 16.38
N ILE A 508 22.84 7.87 16.81
CA ILE A 508 22.16 7.47 18.05
C ILE A 508 21.17 6.31 17.86
N MET A 509 20.77 5.99 16.60
CA MET A 509 19.82 4.94 16.30
C MET A 509 20.50 3.76 15.59
N PRO A 510 21.00 2.76 16.32
CA PRO A 510 21.84 1.68 15.76
C PRO A 510 21.08 0.77 14.79
N ASN A 511 19.77 0.62 14.93
CA ASN A 511 18.95 -0.24 14.08
C ASN A 511 18.46 0.45 12.78
N LEU A 512 18.75 1.76 12.62
CA LEU A 512 18.26 2.52 11.50
C LEU A 512 18.94 2.11 10.19
N ARG A 513 18.15 1.63 9.23
CA ARG A 513 18.59 1.20 7.89
C ARG A 513 18.26 2.26 6.83
N ALA A 514 17.16 3.00 7.02
CA ALA A 514 16.73 4.04 6.11
C ALA A 514 16.21 5.27 6.85
N LEU A 515 16.53 6.46 6.31
CA LEU A 515 16.08 7.73 6.85
C LEU A 515 15.51 8.60 5.73
N VAL A 516 14.27 9.03 5.89
CA VAL A 516 13.65 10.07 5.06
C VAL A 516 13.55 11.34 5.87
N VAL A 517 14.21 12.39 5.42
CA VAL A 517 14.30 13.62 6.18
C VAL A 517 13.86 14.83 5.39
N ARG A 518 13.07 15.72 6.04
CA ARG A 518 12.92 17.13 5.65
C ARG A 518 13.79 17.96 6.56
N CYS A 519 14.56 18.90 6.00
CA CYS A 519 15.39 19.83 6.77
C CYS A 519 14.87 21.25 6.60
N GLN A 520 14.66 21.98 7.71
CA GLN A 520 14.18 23.36 7.66
C GLN A 520 15.19 24.28 6.97
N GLN A 521 16.47 23.96 7.02
CA GLN A 521 17.55 24.68 6.34
C GLN A 521 17.72 24.30 4.86
N ASP A 522 16.82 23.50 4.30
CA ASP A 522 16.84 23.13 2.89
C ASP A 522 16.13 24.19 2.05
N HIS A 523 16.88 24.92 1.24
CA HIS A 523 16.39 25.98 0.37
C HIS A 523 16.28 25.54 -1.11
N PHE A 524 16.32 24.23 -1.37
CA PHE A 524 16.26 23.72 -2.74
C PHE A 524 14.91 24.04 -3.43
N LYS A 525 14.97 24.68 -4.61
CA LYS A 525 13.84 24.99 -5.46
C LYS A 525 14.03 24.36 -6.83
N PHE A 526 13.07 23.56 -7.27
CA PHE A 526 13.14 22.81 -8.53
C PHE A 526 13.17 23.68 -9.79
N TYR A 527 12.63 24.91 -9.73
CA TYR A 527 12.48 25.79 -10.90
C TYR A 527 13.75 26.54 -11.30
N TYR A 528 14.80 26.50 -10.50
CA TYR A 528 16.08 27.14 -10.83
C TYR A 528 17.12 26.08 -11.13
N SER A 529 17.31 25.78 -12.42
CA SER A 529 18.21 24.75 -12.93
C SER A 529 19.71 24.95 -12.64
N SER A 530 20.08 26.07 -12.03
CA SER A 530 21.48 26.45 -11.75
C SER A 530 21.89 26.34 -10.27
N THR A 531 20.98 26.04 -9.35
CA THR A 531 21.33 25.94 -7.93
C THR A 531 21.81 24.54 -7.58
N GLN A 532 23.08 24.42 -7.24
CA GLN A 532 23.65 23.21 -6.63
C GLN A 532 22.81 22.83 -5.41
N ASP A 533 22.39 21.55 -5.32
CA ASP A 533 21.71 21.01 -4.14
C ASP A 533 22.68 21.03 -2.93
N SER A 534 22.70 22.14 -2.23
CA SER A 534 23.65 22.41 -1.14
C SER A 534 23.50 21.44 0.02
N LEU A 535 22.25 20.99 0.33
CA LEU A 535 22.01 20.02 1.39
C LEU A 535 22.49 18.63 0.98
N LEU A 536 22.18 18.21 -0.24
CA LEU A 536 22.62 16.91 -0.76
C LEU A 536 24.15 16.84 -0.84
N HIS A 537 24.80 17.92 -1.31
CA HIS A 537 26.25 18.00 -1.38
C HIS A 537 26.87 17.93 0.02
N TRP A 538 26.34 18.69 0.98
CA TRP A 538 26.79 18.66 2.37
C TRP A 538 26.66 17.28 3.00
N LEU A 539 25.51 16.60 2.78
CA LEU A 539 25.29 15.25 3.30
C LEU A 539 26.29 14.25 2.73
N LYS A 540 26.54 14.29 1.41
CA LYS A 540 27.54 13.43 0.76
C LYS A 540 28.96 13.63 1.32
N GLY A 541 29.30 14.85 1.71
CA GLY A 541 30.61 15.16 2.31
C GLY A 541 30.74 14.85 3.81
N ASN A 542 29.60 14.72 4.53
CA ASN A 542 29.59 14.58 6.00
C ASN A 542 29.07 13.24 6.52
N LEU A 543 28.43 12.45 5.67
CA LEU A 543 28.02 11.08 5.99
C LEU A 543 29.05 10.11 5.38
N SER A 544 29.09 8.92 5.96
CA SER A 544 29.96 7.84 5.46
C SER A 544 29.74 7.60 3.96
N SER A 545 30.84 7.31 3.21
CA SER A 545 30.78 6.86 1.81
C SER A 545 29.91 5.62 1.59
N MET A 546 29.60 4.93 2.66
CA MET A 546 28.73 3.75 2.70
C MET A 546 27.23 4.09 2.63
N CYS A 547 26.83 5.35 2.86
CA CYS A 547 25.43 5.75 2.73
C CYS A 547 25.07 6.10 1.29
N PHE A 548 23.96 5.56 0.79
CA PHE A 548 23.37 6.04 -0.46
C PHE A 548 22.40 7.19 -0.16
N ILE A 549 22.60 8.34 -0.79
CA ILE A 549 21.86 9.57 -0.49
C ILE A 549 21.24 10.12 -1.77
N LYS A 550 19.92 10.33 -1.75
CA LYS A 550 19.16 10.82 -2.89
C LYS A 550 18.11 11.84 -2.46
N ARG A 551 17.80 12.80 -3.33
CA ARG A 551 16.62 13.65 -3.20
C ARG A 551 15.39 12.93 -3.76
N ASN A 552 14.28 12.95 -3.03
CA ASN A 552 13.03 12.36 -3.48
C ASN A 552 12.45 13.21 -4.63
N LEU A 553 12.32 12.63 -5.81
CA LEU A 553 11.84 13.35 -6.99
C LEU A 553 10.34 13.67 -6.93
N ARG A 554 9.57 12.94 -6.13
CA ARG A 554 8.14 13.19 -5.92
C ARG A 554 7.91 14.27 -4.87
N PHE A 555 8.70 14.24 -3.81
CA PHE A 555 8.64 15.19 -2.70
C PHE A 555 10.00 15.88 -2.57
N ILE A 556 10.23 16.92 -3.38
CA ILE A 556 11.52 17.59 -3.55
C ILE A 556 12.16 18.11 -2.25
N HIS A 557 11.35 18.35 -1.21
CA HIS A 557 11.83 18.76 0.12
C HIS A 557 12.25 17.58 1.00
N GLN A 558 12.23 16.35 0.49
CA GLN A 558 12.65 15.16 1.22
C GLN A 558 13.95 14.61 0.64
N ILE A 559 14.86 14.23 1.53
CA ILE A 559 16.06 13.46 1.19
C ILE A 559 15.90 12.06 1.77
N GLN A 560 16.22 11.07 0.96
CA GLN A 560 16.25 9.66 1.32
C GLN A 560 17.72 9.24 1.51
N ILE A 561 17.97 8.54 2.60
CA ILE A 561 19.30 8.05 2.97
C ILE A 561 19.17 6.55 3.25
N TRP A 562 19.83 5.73 2.45
CA TRP A 562 19.96 4.30 2.69
C TRP A 562 21.29 4.02 3.36
N ILE A 563 21.23 3.53 4.58
CA ILE A 563 22.38 3.46 5.49
C ILE A 563 23.00 2.07 5.35
N HIS A 564 24.29 2.05 5.09
CA HIS A 564 25.10 0.83 5.09
C HIS A 564 25.75 0.68 6.47
N ARG A 565 25.35 -0.31 7.22
CA ARG A 565 25.91 -0.68 8.53
C ARG A 565 26.33 -2.13 8.57
#